data_46e508259f62825bc7e4ce30f4bec6f0
#
_entry.id   46e508259f62825bc7e4ce30f4bec6f0
#
_cell.length_a   1.000
_cell.length_b   1.000
_cell.length_c   1.000
_cell.angle_alpha   90.00
_cell.angle_beta   90.00
_cell.angle_gamma   90.00
#
_symmetry.space_group_name_H-M   'P 1'
#
loop_
_entity.id
_entity.type
_entity.pdbx_description
1 polymer ?
#
loop_
_entity_poly.entity_id
_entity_poly.type
_entity_poly.pdbx_seq_one_letter_code
_entity_poly.pdbx_strand_id
1 'polypeptide(L)'
;MDQSHENGGRRSERFRRLRIWHYFANYFPVSLVKEADLDPSKNYVFGYHPHGIVSLGAVANFVSEATGFSDLFPGITPFLLTLNSNFRIPFYRDILLAIGMASVSRRSCNNLLSSGPGTAIVIVVGGATESLKAHPGTADLVLKKRLGFIRMAIHHQASLVPTFSFGENDIYEQIDSSNKGIILTVQKTVQKIVGFTLPVFYGRGIFNYNVGLVPFRHPIVTVVGKPIPVPKLEPGQTEPTEEQLLSTQALYIEELMNIYNKYKDIYAKDRKQDLQIVA
;
A
#
# COMPACT_ATOMS: atom_id res chain seq x y z
N MET A 1 -3.80 -27.78 1.69
CA MET A 1 -3.60 -26.63 0.79
C MET A 1 -2.37 -25.85 1.24
N ASP A 2 -1.56 -25.38 0.32
CA ASP A 2 -0.39 -24.59 0.61
C ASP A 2 -0.77 -23.21 1.21
N GLN A 3 -0.26 -22.92 2.42
CA GLN A 3 -0.55 -21.70 3.18
C GLN A 3 0.65 -20.73 3.17
N SER A 4 1.57 -20.84 2.21
CA SER A 4 2.75 -19.97 2.11
C SER A 4 2.40 -18.49 2.12
N HIS A 5 1.24 -18.09 1.57
CA HIS A 5 0.77 -16.71 1.55
C HIS A 5 0.47 -16.14 2.95
N GLU A 6 0.37 -16.97 3.98
CA GLU A 6 0.20 -16.55 5.38
C GLU A 6 1.52 -16.48 6.15
N ASN A 7 2.65 -16.83 5.51
CA ASN A 7 3.96 -16.90 6.12
C ASN A 7 5.05 -16.17 5.29
N GLY A 8 4.68 -15.11 4.57
CA GLY A 8 5.62 -14.32 3.76
C GLY A 8 5.91 -14.88 2.38
N GLY A 9 5.09 -15.81 1.89
CA GLY A 9 5.20 -16.37 0.55
C GLY A 9 6.37 -17.33 0.39
N ARG A 10 6.93 -17.36 -0.81
CA ARG A 10 8.15 -18.09 -1.19
C ARG A 10 9.18 -17.10 -1.70
N ARG A 11 9.41 -16.03 -0.90
CA ARG A 11 10.23 -14.89 -1.26
C ARG A 11 11.57 -15.31 -1.87
N SER A 12 11.83 -14.85 -3.07
CA SER A 12 13.07 -15.10 -3.81
C SER A 12 13.81 -13.78 -4.06
N GLU A 13 14.94 -13.59 -3.39
CA GLU A 13 15.75 -12.37 -3.56
C GLU A 13 16.29 -12.25 -5.00
N ARG A 14 16.57 -13.38 -5.67
CA ARG A 14 16.96 -13.38 -7.09
C ARG A 14 15.84 -12.82 -7.97
N PHE A 15 14.59 -13.25 -7.74
CA PHE A 15 13.44 -12.79 -8.52
C PHE A 15 13.15 -11.30 -8.28
N ARG A 16 13.27 -10.84 -7.03
CA ARG A 16 13.07 -9.44 -6.63
C ARG A 16 14.10 -8.47 -7.23
N ARG A 17 15.32 -8.98 -7.55
CA ARG A 17 16.44 -8.22 -8.12
C ARG A 17 16.55 -8.34 -9.65
N LEU A 18 15.58 -8.94 -10.34
CA LEU A 18 15.58 -9.03 -11.80
C LEU A 18 15.51 -7.64 -12.43
N ARG A 19 16.22 -7.46 -13.54
CA ARG A 19 16.26 -6.21 -14.30
C ARG A 19 14.88 -5.75 -14.78
N ILE A 20 13.92 -6.64 -14.95
CA ILE A 20 12.56 -6.30 -15.34
C ILE A 20 11.90 -5.32 -14.38
N TRP A 21 12.21 -5.39 -13.08
CA TRP A 21 11.68 -4.48 -12.08
C TRP A 21 12.21 -3.05 -12.24
N HIS A 22 13.48 -2.88 -12.65
CA HIS A 22 14.03 -1.58 -13.00
C HIS A 22 13.33 -0.98 -14.23
N TYR A 23 13.03 -1.78 -15.25
CA TYR A 23 12.25 -1.30 -16.40
C TYR A 23 10.83 -0.91 -15.97
N PHE A 24 10.21 -1.68 -15.08
CA PHE A 24 8.90 -1.36 -14.51
C PHE A 24 8.94 -0.04 -13.73
N ALA A 25 9.88 0.13 -12.81
CA ALA A 25 10.02 1.36 -12.03
C ALA A 25 10.35 2.58 -12.91
N ASN A 26 11.23 2.43 -13.90
CA ASN A 26 11.61 3.50 -14.82
C ASN A 26 10.48 3.89 -15.78
N TYR A 27 9.50 3.02 -16.00
CA TYR A 27 8.34 3.39 -16.81
C TYR A 27 7.57 4.56 -16.17
N PHE A 28 7.45 4.57 -14.85
CA PHE A 28 6.73 5.61 -14.07
C PHE A 28 7.62 6.72 -13.53
N PRO A 29 8.90 6.76 -13.72
CA PRO A 29 10.00 7.08 -12.78
C PRO A 29 9.59 6.98 -11.29
N VAL A 30 9.58 5.71 -10.78
CA VAL A 30 9.32 5.47 -9.35
C VAL A 30 10.56 5.78 -8.53
N SER A 31 10.38 6.52 -7.44
CA SER A 31 11.45 6.79 -6.47
C SER A 31 10.98 6.61 -5.03
N LEU A 32 11.92 6.27 -4.16
CA LEU A 32 11.70 6.06 -2.73
C LEU A 32 12.51 7.07 -1.93
N VAL A 33 11.85 7.83 -1.08
CA VAL A 33 12.45 8.86 -0.22
C VAL A 33 12.34 8.41 1.23
N LYS A 34 13.46 8.48 1.96
CA LYS A 34 13.54 8.10 3.38
C LYS A 34 13.62 9.34 4.27
N GLU A 35 12.71 9.48 5.25
CA GLU A 35 12.74 10.55 6.25
C GLU A 35 13.54 10.21 7.51
N ALA A 36 13.60 8.92 7.88
CA ALA A 36 14.29 8.45 9.07
C ALA A 36 14.84 7.04 8.88
N ASP A 37 15.85 6.70 9.66
CA ASP A 37 16.37 5.35 9.74
C ASP A 37 15.40 4.46 10.54
N LEU A 38 15.38 3.18 10.20
CA LEU A 38 14.63 2.15 10.90
C LEU A 38 15.60 1.21 11.63
N ASP A 39 15.32 0.96 12.91
CA ASP A 39 16.11 0.07 13.74
C ASP A 39 15.82 -1.40 13.35
N PRO A 40 16.80 -2.17 12.84
CA PRO A 40 16.57 -3.56 12.44
C PRO A 40 16.25 -4.52 13.59
N SER A 41 16.36 -4.08 14.84
CA SER A 41 15.94 -4.86 16.00
C SER A 41 14.43 -4.79 16.29
N LYS A 42 13.69 -3.92 15.58
CA LYS A 42 12.25 -3.68 15.75
C LYS A 42 11.46 -4.16 14.56
N ASN A 43 10.15 -4.34 14.76
CA ASN A 43 9.19 -4.65 13.71
C ASN A 43 8.36 -3.42 13.34
N TYR A 44 7.81 -3.42 12.13
CA TYR A 44 7.13 -2.25 11.58
C TYR A 44 5.83 -2.60 10.87
N VAL A 45 4.87 -1.68 10.96
CA VAL A 45 3.64 -1.69 10.17
C VAL A 45 3.62 -0.42 9.33
N PHE A 46 3.91 -0.54 8.05
CA PHE A 46 3.81 0.54 7.08
C PHE A 46 2.35 0.70 6.64
N GLY A 47 1.84 1.90 6.75
CA GLY A 47 0.58 2.26 6.13
C GLY A 47 0.84 3.07 4.86
N TYR A 48 0.53 2.50 3.71
CA TYR A 48 0.74 3.11 2.40
C TYR A 48 -0.49 3.87 1.93
N HIS A 49 -0.28 5.10 1.49
CA HIS A 49 -1.31 6.04 1.01
C HIS A 49 -0.83 6.84 -0.22
N PRO A 50 -1.77 7.20 -1.13
CA PRO A 50 -3.12 6.67 -1.27
C PRO A 50 -3.13 5.26 -1.86
N HIS A 51 -4.31 4.61 -1.87
CA HIS A 51 -4.45 3.28 -2.48
C HIS A 51 -4.23 3.30 -3.99
N GLY A 52 -4.61 4.40 -4.65
CA GLY A 52 -4.66 4.41 -6.11
C GLY A 52 -5.66 3.39 -6.66
N ILE A 53 -5.55 3.08 -7.94
CA ILE A 53 -6.34 2.01 -8.57
C ILE A 53 -5.75 0.63 -8.22
N VAL A 54 -4.44 0.46 -8.32
CA VAL A 54 -3.74 -0.83 -8.16
C VAL A 54 -2.45 -0.76 -7.34
N SER A 55 -2.11 0.38 -6.74
CA SER A 55 -0.95 0.59 -5.84
C SER A 55 0.38 0.18 -6.47
N LEU A 56 0.65 0.64 -7.72
CA LEU A 56 1.86 0.24 -8.46
C LEU A 56 3.15 0.75 -7.81
N GLY A 57 3.12 1.91 -7.17
CA GLY A 57 4.24 2.42 -6.39
C GLY A 57 4.57 1.53 -5.21
N ALA A 58 3.56 0.98 -4.50
CA ALA A 58 3.80 0.02 -3.43
C ALA A 58 4.47 -1.26 -3.95
N VAL A 59 4.04 -1.76 -5.13
CA VAL A 59 4.67 -2.91 -5.78
C VAL A 59 6.13 -2.61 -6.13
N ALA A 60 6.43 -1.49 -6.78
CA ALA A 60 7.80 -1.14 -7.16
C ALA A 60 8.73 -1.02 -5.94
N ASN A 61 8.27 -0.38 -4.86
CA ASN A 61 9.10 -0.04 -3.71
C ASN A 61 9.29 -1.19 -2.71
N PHE A 62 8.28 -2.03 -2.48
CA PHE A 62 8.31 -2.99 -1.37
C PHE A 62 8.44 -4.46 -1.80
N VAL A 63 8.04 -4.81 -3.04
CA VAL A 63 8.18 -6.20 -3.52
C VAL A 63 9.33 -6.40 -4.49
N SER A 64 10.00 -5.34 -4.90
CA SER A 64 11.21 -5.41 -5.73
C SER A 64 12.34 -4.57 -5.14
N GLU A 65 13.54 -4.75 -5.67
CA GLU A 65 14.69 -3.91 -5.33
C GLU A 65 14.95 -2.81 -6.38
N ALA A 66 13.96 -2.49 -7.20
CA ALA A 66 14.13 -1.50 -8.28
C ALA A 66 14.41 -0.08 -7.77
N THR A 67 13.91 0.25 -6.58
CA THR A 67 14.10 1.55 -5.92
C THR A 67 15.14 1.52 -4.78
N GLY A 68 15.80 0.37 -4.56
CA GLY A 68 16.86 0.22 -3.56
C GLY A 68 16.35 0.20 -2.12
N PHE A 69 15.20 -0.44 -1.84
CA PHE A 69 14.65 -0.51 -0.49
C PHE A 69 15.65 -1.08 0.52
N SER A 70 16.32 -2.20 0.17
CA SER A 70 17.27 -2.84 1.09
C SER A 70 18.50 -1.99 1.39
N ASP A 71 18.89 -1.10 0.48
CA ASP A 71 20.01 -0.16 0.68
C ASP A 71 19.60 1.02 1.57
N LEU A 72 18.36 1.49 1.41
CA LEU A 72 17.80 2.58 2.22
C LEU A 72 17.47 2.15 3.64
N PHE A 73 17.00 0.91 3.83
CA PHE A 73 16.57 0.35 5.11
C PHE A 73 17.28 -0.99 5.40
N PRO A 74 18.58 -0.97 5.68
CA PRO A 74 19.35 -2.19 5.91
C PRO A 74 18.80 -2.99 7.10
N GLY A 75 18.65 -4.30 6.92
CA GLY A 75 18.13 -5.21 7.94
C GLY A 75 16.60 -5.23 8.07
N ILE A 76 15.87 -4.43 7.28
CA ILE A 76 14.40 -4.46 7.25
C ILE A 76 13.92 -5.30 6.08
N THR A 77 13.01 -6.25 6.36
CA THR A 77 12.40 -7.13 5.36
C THR A 77 10.93 -6.76 5.15
N PRO A 78 10.57 -6.08 4.05
CA PRO A 78 9.21 -5.68 3.78
C PRO A 78 8.39 -6.82 3.15
N PHE A 79 7.13 -6.97 3.61
CA PHE A 79 6.11 -7.83 3.03
C PHE A 79 4.89 -7.00 2.64
N LEU A 80 4.70 -6.76 1.35
CA LEU A 80 3.49 -6.11 0.86
C LEU A 80 2.30 -7.06 0.97
N LEU A 81 1.23 -6.61 1.63
CA LEU A 81 0.05 -7.43 1.85
C LEU A 81 -1.02 -7.17 0.79
N THR A 82 -1.69 -8.24 0.39
CA THR A 82 -2.81 -8.18 -0.56
C THR A 82 -3.96 -9.09 -0.14
N LEU A 83 -5.09 -9.00 -0.86
CA LEU A 83 -6.28 -9.80 -0.57
C LEU A 83 -6.00 -11.29 -0.74
N ASN A 84 -6.57 -12.10 0.15
CA ASN A 84 -6.45 -13.56 0.10
C ASN A 84 -6.98 -14.17 -1.21
N SER A 85 -7.96 -13.53 -1.85
CA SER A 85 -8.50 -13.94 -3.16
C SER A 85 -7.44 -13.97 -4.26
N ASN A 86 -6.43 -13.11 -4.23
CA ASN A 86 -5.37 -13.03 -5.21
C ASN A 86 -4.51 -14.30 -5.24
N PHE A 87 -4.38 -14.98 -4.10
CA PHE A 87 -3.65 -16.25 -3.99
C PHE A 87 -4.46 -17.48 -4.45
N ARG A 88 -5.70 -17.30 -4.92
CA ARG A 88 -6.52 -18.36 -5.52
C ARG A 88 -6.39 -18.43 -7.04
N ILE A 89 -5.78 -17.42 -7.67
CA ILE A 89 -5.63 -17.33 -9.13
C ILE A 89 -4.38 -18.13 -9.53
N PRO A 90 -4.51 -19.23 -10.31
CA PRO A 90 -3.38 -20.04 -10.76
C PRO A 90 -2.33 -19.18 -11.51
N PHE A 91 -1.07 -19.56 -11.44
CA PHE A 91 0.11 -18.85 -11.98
C PHE A 91 0.35 -17.47 -11.34
N TYR A 92 -0.67 -16.60 -11.25
CA TYR A 92 -0.57 -15.31 -10.58
C TYR A 92 -0.15 -15.46 -9.12
N ARG A 93 -0.75 -16.42 -8.41
CA ARG A 93 -0.37 -16.81 -7.06
C ARG A 93 1.13 -17.08 -6.93
N ASP A 94 1.73 -17.84 -7.85
CA ASP A 94 3.12 -18.23 -7.75
C ASP A 94 4.07 -17.03 -7.93
N ILE A 95 3.70 -16.08 -8.78
CA ILE A 95 4.40 -14.80 -8.93
C ILE A 95 4.33 -14.01 -7.61
N LEU A 96 3.13 -13.86 -7.03
CA LEU A 96 2.96 -13.13 -5.76
C LEU A 96 3.78 -13.75 -4.64
N LEU A 97 3.79 -15.08 -4.54
CA LEU A 97 4.60 -15.79 -3.54
C LEU A 97 6.10 -15.60 -3.77
N ALA A 98 6.56 -15.64 -5.03
CA ALA A 98 7.97 -15.51 -5.40
C ALA A 98 8.52 -14.10 -5.11
N ILE A 99 7.71 -13.06 -5.25
CA ILE A 99 8.10 -11.68 -4.89
C ILE A 99 7.94 -11.39 -3.39
N GLY A 100 7.45 -12.37 -2.60
CA GLY A 100 7.32 -12.23 -1.16
C GLY A 100 6.08 -11.47 -0.70
N MET A 101 5.02 -11.42 -1.52
CA MET A 101 3.74 -10.90 -1.06
C MET A 101 3.03 -11.87 -0.13
N ALA A 102 2.27 -11.36 0.81
CA ALA A 102 1.50 -12.12 1.78
C ALA A 102 0.04 -11.67 1.86
N SER A 103 -0.78 -12.46 2.51
CA SER A 103 -2.19 -12.14 2.73
C SER A 103 -2.35 -11.01 3.75
N VAL A 104 -3.33 -10.14 3.57
CA VAL A 104 -3.71 -9.11 4.56
C VAL A 104 -4.57 -9.69 5.70
N SER A 105 -4.70 -11.03 5.79
CA SER A 105 -5.42 -11.69 6.87
C SER A 105 -4.76 -11.43 8.23
N ARG A 106 -5.58 -11.38 9.30
CA ARG A 106 -5.07 -11.23 10.67
C ARG A 106 -4.03 -12.31 11.03
N ARG A 107 -4.25 -13.54 10.54
CA ARG A 107 -3.33 -14.66 10.73
C ARG A 107 -1.98 -14.41 10.09
N SER A 108 -1.96 -13.95 8.83
CA SER A 108 -0.73 -13.63 8.12
C SER A 108 0.05 -12.50 8.80
N CYS A 109 -0.63 -11.43 9.20
CA CYS A 109 0.00 -10.33 9.92
C CYS A 109 0.64 -10.81 11.24
N ASN A 110 -0.08 -11.64 12.02
CA ASN A 110 0.45 -12.22 13.25
C ASN A 110 1.69 -13.09 12.98
N ASN A 111 1.62 -13.99 12.00
CA ASN A 111 2.74 -14.87 11.65
C ASN A 111 3.98 -14.07 11.25
N LEU A 112 3.80 -13.05 10.41
CA LEU A 112 4.92 -12.22 9.94
C LEU A 112 5.54 -11.40 11.08
N LEU A 113 4.73 -10.65 11.84
CA LEU A 113 5.25 -9.80 12.91
C LEU A 113 5.82 -10.61 14.10
N SER A 114 5.53 -11.90 14.17
CA SER A 114 6.12 -12.82 15.16
C SER A 114 7.32 -13.62 14.61
N SER A 115 7.70 -13.43 13.34
CA SER A 115 8.76 -14.24 12.72
C SER A 115 10.18 -13.82 13.10
N GLY A 116 10.36 -12.65 13.69
CA GLY A 116 11.64 -12.13 14.13
C GLY A 116 11.77 -10.63 13.94
N PRO A 117 12.88 -10.04 14.42
CA PRO A 117 13.14 -8.61 14.29
C PRO A 117 13.43 -8.23 12.83
N GLY A 118 13.27 -6.93 12.53
CA GLY A 118 13.45 -6.38 11.18
C GLY A 118 12.31 -6.70 10.23
N THR A 119 11.25 -7.36 10.69
CA THR A 119 10.09 -7.65 9.85
C THR A 119 9.18 -6.41 9.71
N ALA A 120 8.82 -6.11 8.48
CA ALA A 120 7.90 -5.03 8.15
C ALA A 120 6.73 -5.52 7.29
N ILE A 121 5.50 -5.30 7.74
CA ILE A 121 4.32 -5.50 6.89
C ILE A 121 3.91 -4.16 6.27
N VAL A 122 3.55 -4.19 5.01
CA VAL A 122 3.11 -3.01 4.25
C VAL A 122 1.65 -3.19 3.88
N ILE A 123 0.80 -2.32 4.40
CA ILE A 123 -0.65 -2.37 4.20
C ILE A 123 -1.07 -1.14 3.40
N VAL A 124 -1.76 -1.34 2.29
CA VAL A 124 -2.43 -0.27 1.55
C VAL A 124 -3.78 -0.03 2.23
N VAL A 125 -3.82 0.98 3.11
CA VAL A 125 -4.85 1.11 4.16
C VAL A 125 -6.24 1.41 3.62
N GLY A 126 -6.38 2.25 2.61
CA GLY A 126 -7.66 2.70 2.05
C GLY A 126 -8.55 1.60 1.49
N GLY A 127 -7.92 0.60 0.89
CA GLY A 127 -8.62 -0.52 0.25
C GLY A 127 -9.52 -0.10 -0.90
N ALA A 128 -10.42 -1.00 -1.31
CA ALA A 128 -11.33 -0.77 -2.44
C ALA A 128 -12.20 0.49 -2.33
N THR A 129 -12.50 0.96 -1.12
CA THR A 129 -13.30 2.18 -0.92
C THR A 129 -12.53 3.43 -1.37
N GLU A 130 -11.21 3.45 -1.14
CA GLU A 130 -10.35 4.54 -1.56
C GLU A 130 -10.06 4.47 -3.06
N SER A 131 -9.86 3.28 -3.62
CA SER A 131 -9.64 3.13 -5.06
C SER A 131 -10.82 3.63 -5.91
N LEU A 132 -12.04 3.59 -5.39
CA LEU A 132 -13.22 4.18 -6.04
C LEU A 132 -13.21 5.72 -6.05
N LYS A 133 -12.36 6.35 -5.25
CA LYS A 133 -12.18 7.82 -5.14
C LYS A 133 -10.84 8.30 -5.68
N ALA A 134 -10.05 7.41 -6.28
CA ALA A 134 -8.72 7.73 -6.79
C ALA A 134 -8.82 8.49 -8.12
N HIS A 135 -8.94 9.82 -8.04
CA HIS A 135 -8.92 10.70 -9.21
C HIS A 135 -7.59 11.45 -9.32
N PRO A 136 -7.08 11.69 -10.53
CA PRO A 136 -5.86 12.45 -10.75
C PRO A 136 -5.90 13.85 -10.10
N GLY A 137 -4.80 14.19 -9.43
CA GLY A 137 -4.64 15.46 -8.70
C GLY A 137 -5.37 15.52 -7.37
N THR A 138 -5.89 14.39 -6.86
CA THR A 138 -6.58 14.33 -5.55
C THR A 138 -5.94 13.31 -4.62
N ALA A 139 -6.14 13.48 -3.31
CA ALA A 139 -5.69 12.54 -2.29
C ALA A 139 -6.75 12.44 -1.17
N ASP A 140 -7.85 11.76 -1.45
CA ASP A 140 -8.95 11.54 -0.50
C ASP A 140 -8.73 10.21 0.22
N LEU A 141 -8.29 10.27 1.48
CA LEU A 141 -7.95 9.07 2.25
C LEU A 141 -9.11 8.58 3.11
N VAL A 142 -9.34 7.26 3.05
CA VAL A 142 -10.32 6.56 3.89
C VAL A 142 -9.57 5.95 5.08
N LEU A 143 -9.43 6.71 6.16
CA LEU A 143 -8.56 6.35 7.28
C LEU A 143 -9.26 6.33 8.64
N LYS A 144 -10.26 7.19 8.88
CA LYS A 144 -10.89 7.37 10.20
C LYS A 144 -11.39 6.06 10.83
N LYS A 145 -11.96 5.17 10.02
CA LYS A 145 -12.49 3.87 10.46
C LYS A 145 -11.49 2.72 10.34
N ARG A 146 -10.27 2.97 9.92
CA ARG A 146 -9.25 1.96 9.65
C ARG A 146 -8.33 1.78 10.86
N LEU A 147 -8.84 1.20 11.95
CA LEU A 147 -8.08 0.95 13.18
C LEU A 147 -7.37 -0.41 13.21
N GLY A 148 -7.65 -1.30 12.24
CA GLY A 148 -7.14 -2.67 12.27
C GLY A 148 -5.61 -2.78 12.21
N PHE A 149 -4.95 -1.95 11.40
CA PHE A 149 -3.49 -1.95 11.27
C PHE A 149 -2.81 -1.35 12.52
N ILE A 150 -3.43 -0.37 13.17
CA ILE A 150 -2.97 0.22 14.44
C ILE A 150 -3.07 -0.83 15.55
N ARG A 151 -4.22 -1.51 15.64
CA ARG A 151 -4.41 -2.61 16.59
C ARG A 151 -3.34 -3.69 16.42
N MET A 152 -3.04 -4.07 15.19
CA MET A 152 -1.98 -5.04 14.86
C MET A 152 -0.60 -4.54 15.32
N ALA A 153 -0.29 -3.28 15.09
CA ALA A 153 0.96 -2.65 15.53
C ALA A 153 1.09 -2.69 17.06
N ILE A 154 0.04 -2.33 17.80
CA ILE A 154 0.03 -2.34 19.26
C ILE A 154 0.22 -3.76 19.81
N HIS A 155 -0.49 -4.76 19.27
CA HIS A 155 -0.35 -6.15 19.71
C HIS A 155 1.08 -6.70 19.56
N HIS A 156 1.74 -6.35 18.48
CA HIS A 156 3.10 -6.84 18.18
C HIS A 156 4.20 -5.86 18.61
N GLN A 157 3.87 -4.75 19.27
CA GLN A 157 4.81 -3.69 19.63
C GLN A 157 5.64 -3.22 18.42
N ALA A 158 5.04 -3.29 17.22
CA ALA A 158 5.62 -2.84 15.99
C ALA A 158 5.37 -1.34 15.79
N SER A 159 6.40 -0.59 15.42
CA SER A 159 6.22 0.85 15.16
C SER A 159 5.43 1.08 13.87
N LEU A 160 4.52 2.06 13.89
CA LEU A 160 3.79 2.49 12.70
C LEU A 160 4.67 3.39 11.84
N VAL A 161 4.65 3.18 10.52
CA VAL A 161 5.40 3.99 9.56
C VAL A 161 4.43 4.56 8.52
N PRO A 162 4.01 5.81 8.67
CA PRO A 162 3.22 6.50 7.64
C PRO A 162 4.02 6.60 6.35
N THR A 163 3.39 6.23 5.23
CA THR A 163 4.03 6.27 3.91
C THR A 163 3.10 6.89 2.91
N PHE A 164 3.53 7.98 2.27
CA PHE A 164 2.74 8.68 1.28
C PHE A 164 3.38 8.61 -0.11
N SER A 165 2.57 8.32 -1.12
CA SER A 165 3.02 8.17 -2.51
C SER A 165 2.37 9.22 -3.40
N PHE A 166 3.12 10.20 -3.78
CA PHE A 166 2.74 11.21 -4.76
C PHE A 166 2.69 10.62 -6.16
N GLY A 167 1.67 10.94 -6.94
CA GLY A 167 1.49 10.43 -8.30
C GLY A 167 0.77 9.08 -8.41
N GLU A 168 0.48 8.39 -7.30
CA GLU A 168 -0.21 7.08 -7.32
C GLU A 168 -1.62 7.15 -7.93
N ASN A 169 -2.35 8.27 -7.73
CA ASN A 169 -3.67 8.49 -8.31
C ASN A 169 -3.62 9.00 -9.75
N ASP A 170 -2.45 9.44 -10.24
CA ASP A 170 -2.31 10.12 -11.52
C ASP A 170 -2.00 9.17 -12.70
N ILE A 171 -1.78 7.89 -12.41
CA ILE A 171 -1.44 6.88 -13.41
C ILE A 171 -2.64 6.29 -14.15
N TYR A 172 -3.86 6.58 -13.71
CA TYR A 172 -5.11 6.17 -14.37
C TYR A 172 -6.16 7.26 -14.23
N GLU A 173 -7.04 7.35 -15.23
CA GLU A 173 -8.25 8.14 -15.16
C GLU A 173 -9.45 7.26 -14.79
N GLN A 174 -10.35 7.74 -13.93
CA GLN A 174 -11.62 7.07 -13.66
C GLN A 174 -12.71 7.62 -14.55
N ILE A 175 -13.56 6.72 -15.06
CA ILE A 175 -14.79 7.08 -15.74
C ILE A 175 -15.86 7.25 -14.67
N ASP A 176 -16.43 8.45 -14.61
CA ASP A 176 -17.57 8.71 -13.71
C ASP A 176 -18.77 7.85 -14.14
N SER A 177 -19.10 6.85 -13.32
CA SER A 177 -20.12 5.86 -13.62
C SER A 177 -21.54 6.30 -13.25
N SER A 178 -21.69 7.53 -12.76
CA SER A 178 -22.99 8.04 -12.28
C SER A 178 -24.11 8.06 -13.34
N ASN A 179 -23.78 7.99 -14.64
CA ASN A 179 -24.74 8.17 -15.73
C ASN A 179 -24.82 7.03 -16.77
N LYS A 180 -24.19 5.85 -16.55
CA LYS A 180 -24.23 4.78 -17.57
C LYS A 180 -24.63 3.44 -16.98
N GLY A 181 -25.88 3.04 -17.13
CA GLY A 181 -26.46 1.79 -16.62
C GLY A 181 -25.72 0.51 -17.01
N ILE A 182 -25.08 0.47 -18.20
CA ILE A 182 -24.28 -0.67 -18.65
C ILE A 182 -23.01 -0.82 -17.80
N ILE A 183 -22.34 0.28 -17.45
CA ILE A 183 -21.13 0.31 -16.63
C ILE A 183 -21.42 -0.24 -15.22
N LEU A 184 -22.55 0.18 -14.62
CA LEU A 184 -23.00 -0.32 -13.33
C LEU A 184 -23.30 -1.83 -13.36
N THR A 185 -23.84 -2.34 -14.44
CA THR A 185 -24.12 -3.78 -14.60
C THR A 185 -22.81 -4.58 -14.69
N VAL A 186 -21.82 -4.09 -15.45
CA VAL A 186 -20.48 -4.71 -15.55
C VAL A 186 -19.77 -4.66 -14.19
N GLN A 187 -19.80 -3.54 -13.50
CA GLN A 187 -19.21 -3.41 -12.16
C GLN A 187 -19.83 -4.39 -11.15
N LYS A 188 -21.15 -4.50 -11.12
CA LYS A 188 -21.85 -5.44 -10.24
C LYS A 188 -21.54 -6.90 -10.57
N THR A 189 -21.35 -7.22 -11.85
CA THR A 189 -20.97 -8.57 -12.29
C THR A 189 -19.54 -8.90 -11.87
N VAL A 190 -18.61 -7.98 -12.09
CA VAL A 190 -17.20 -8.09 -11.65
C VAL A 190 -17.12 -8.19 -10.14
N GLN A 191 -17.88 -7.37 -9.40
CA GLN A 191 -17.95 -7.44 -7.94
C GLN A 191 -18.40 -8.81 -7.42
N LYS A 192 -19.37 -9.44 -8.07
CA LYS A 192 -19.82 -10.80 -7.69
C LYS A 192 -18.73 -11.86 -7.89
N ILE A 193 -17.89 -11.71 -8.90
CA ILE A 193 -16.83 -12.68 -9.25
C ILE A 193 -15.58 -12.44 -8.40
N VAL A 194 -15.17 -11.19 -8.26
CA VAL A 194 -13.88 -10.80 -7.61
C VAL A 194 -14.05 -10.54 -6.11
N GLY A 195 -15.28 -10.31 -5.64
CA GLY A 195 -15.60 -10.06 -4.23
C GLY A 195 -15.41 -8.61 -3.78
N PHE A 196 -15.05 -7.69 -4.69
CA PHE A 196 -14.97 -6.25 -4.41
C PHE A 196 -15.28 -5.43 -5.67
N THR A 197 -15.70 -4.17 -5.48
CA THR A 197 -16.02 -3.27 -6.59
C THR A 197 -14.73 -2.67 -7.16
N LEU A 198 -14.47 -2.94 -8.45
CA LEU A 198 -13.41 -2.26 -9.17
C LEU A 198 -13.95 -0.94 -9.77
N PRO A 199 -13.21 0.17 -9.67
CA PRO A 199 -13.53 1.36 -10.45
C PRO A 199 -13.45 1.05 -11.94
N VAL A 200 -14.25 1.74 -12.75
CA VAL A 200 -14.02 1.72 -14.20
C VAL A 200 -12.99 2.79 -14.49
N PHE A 201 -11.84 2.34 -14.92
CA PHE A 201 -10.71 3.20 -15.19
C PHE A 201 -10.15 2.94 -16.59
N TYR A 202 -9.41 3.90 -17.10
CA TYR A 202 -8.63 3.75 -18.30
C TYR A 202 -7.26 4.41 -18.15
N GLY A 203 -6.34 3.95 -18.94
CA GLY A 203 -5.03 4.54 -19.14
C GLY A 203 -4.77 4.68 -20.65
N ARG A 204 -3.54 4.60 -21.04
CA ARG A 204 -3.15 4.60 -22.47
C ARG A 204 -3.35 3.22 -23.09
N GLY A 205 -3.51 3.19 -24.40
CA GLY A 205 -3.50 1.96 -25.19
C GLY A 205 -2.09 1.47 -25.48
N ILE A 206 -2.01 0.24 -25.97
CA ILE A 206 -0.81 -0.32 -26.58
C ILE A 206 -0.60 0.37 -27.94
N PHE A 207 0.64 0.51 -28.42
CA PHE A 207 0.98 1.16 -29.69
C PHE A 207 0.50 2.62 -29.83
N ASN A 208 0.58 3.42 -28.74
CA ASN A 208 0.23 4.84 -28.72
C ASN A 208 -1.28 5.18 -28.90
N TYR A 209 -2.17 4.23 -28.77
CA TYR A 209 -3.60 4.55 -28.66
C TYR A 209 -3.88 5.34 -27.36
N ASN A 210 -4.81 6.28 -27.41
CA ASN A 210 -5.11 7.18 -26.29
C ASN A 210 -5.96 6.55 -25.18
N VAL A 211 -6.53 5.38 -25.43
CA VAL A 211 -7.39 4.67 -24.48
C VAL A 211 -7.02 3.19 -24.41
N GLY A 212 -6.85 2.66 -23.20
CA GLY A 212 -6.54 1.27 -22.92
C GLY A 212 -6.34 1.00 -21.43
N LEU A 213 -5.67 -0.10 -21.11
CA LEU A 213 -5.42 -0.54 -19.74
C LEU A 213 -3.98 -0.32 -19.27
N VAL A 214 -3.09 0.18 -20.15
CA VAL A 214 -1.71 0.52 -19.76
C VAL A 214 -1.74 1.82 -18.96
N PRO A 215 -1.13 1.87 -17.76
CA PRO A 215 -1.14 3.10 -16.96
C PRO A 215 -0.47 4.26 -17.69
N PHE A 216 -0.88 5.47 -17.39
CA PHE A 216 -0.18 6.67 -17.86
C PHE A 216 1.21 6.74 -17.24
N ARG A 217 2.15 7.26 -18.01
CA ARG A 217 3.52 7.45 -17.54
C ARG A 217 3.61 8.72 -16.71
N HIS A 218 3.42 8.58 -15.40
CA HIS A 218 3.50 9.67 -14.44
C HIS A 218 4.50 9.33 -13.33
N PRO A 219 5.34 10.26 -12.87
CA PRO A 219 6.26 10.02 -11.76
C PRO A 219 5.53 9.60 -10.48
N ILE A 220 6.06 8.59 -9.81
CA ILE A 220 5.57 8.13 -8.50
C ILE A 220 6.68 8.32 -7.48
N VAL A 221 6.47 9.19 -6.50
CA VAL A 221 7.44 9.44 -5.43
C VAL A 221 6.85 9.00 -4.10
N THR A 222 7.39 7.93 -3.55
CA THR A 222 6.95 7.39 -2.26
C THR A 222 7.86 7.88 -1.15
N VAL A 223 7.31 8.55 -0.16
CA VAL A 223 8.01 9.05 1.02
C VAL A 223 7.68 8.16 2.21
N VAL A 224 8.70 7.58 2.82
CA VAL A 224 8.60 6.79 4.05
C VAL A 224 8.88 7.73 5.22
N GLY A 225 7.88 7.94 6.06
CA GLY A 225 7.93 8.83 7.22
C GLY A 225 8.68 8.26 8.40
N LYS A 226 8.64 9.01 9.50
CA LYS A 226 9.29 8.60 10.76
C LYS A 226 8.49 7.49 11.44
N PRO A 227 9.18 6.50 12.06
CA PRO A 227 8.50 5.47 12.83
C PRO A 227 7.85 6.05 14.09
N ILE A 228 6.58 5.74 14.30
CA ILE A 228 5.79 6.15 15.45
C ILE A 228 5.74 4.96 16.41
N PRO A 229 6.29 5.08 17.64
CA PRO A 229 6.17 4.04 18.63
C PRO A 229 4.72 3.90 19.08
N VAL A 230 4.32 2.67 19.37
CA VAL A 230 2.96 2.36 19.83
C VAL A 230 2.94 2.16 21.36
N PRO A 231 1.80 2.41 22.03
CA PRO A 231 1.68 2.15 23.46
C PRO A 231 1.83 0.66 23.77
N LYS A 232 2.36 0.35 24.95
CA LYS A 232 2.38 -1.00 25.49
C LYS A 232 1.01 -1.37 26.06
N LEU A 233 0.63 -2.64 25.92
CA LEU A 233 -0.53 -3.17 26.62
C LEU A 233 -0.20 -3.30 28.12
N GLU A 234 -1.13 -2.92 28.97
CA GLU A 234 -0.99 -3.07 30.42
C GLU A 234 -1.03 -4.56 30.84
N PRO A 235 -0.43 -4.92 31.97
CA PRO A 235 -0.49 -6.29 32.49
C PRO A 235 -1.93 -6.79 32.61
N GLY A 236 -2.25 -7.90 31.90
CA GLY A 236 -3.60 -8.46 31.85
C GLY A 236 -4.49 -7.91 30.75
N GLN A 237 -4.06 -6.88 30.02
CA GLN A 237 -4.77 -6.36 28.85
C GLN A 237 -4.47 -7.22 27.60
N THR A 238 -5.52 -7.74 26.97
CA THR A 238 -5.39 -8.58 25.77
C THR A 238 -5.68 -7.80 24.47
N GLU A 239 -6.40 -6.70 24.55
CA GLU A 239 -6.75 -5.83 23.41
C GLU A 239 -6.47 -4.37 23.78
N PRO A 240 -6.03 -3.52 22.85
CA PRO A 240 -5.86 -2.10 23.09
C PRO A 240 -7.22 -1.43 23.37
N THR A 241 -7.22 -0.44 24.25
CA THR A 241 -8.41 0.39 24.51
C THR A 241 -8.72 1.26 23.29
N GLU A 242 -9.96 1.77 23.23
CA GLU A 242 -10.35 2.71 22.18
C GLU A 242 -9.50 3.99 22.23
N GLU A 243 -9.20 4.48 23.44
CA GLU A 243 -8.33 5.63 23.65
C GLU A 243 -6.92 5.40 23.09
N GLN A 244 -6.30 4.23 23.37
CA GLN A 244 -4.99 3.86 22.81
C GLN A 244 -5.02 3.80 21.28
N LEU A 245 -6.10 3.29 20.68
CA LEU A 245 -6.26 3.24 19.24
C LEU A 245 -6.40 4.64 18.63
N LEU A 246 -7.27 5.48 19.19
CA LEU A 246 -7.56 6.81 18.64
C LEU A 246 -6.38 7.78 18.84
N SER A 247 -5.73 7.76 19.99
CA SER A 247 -4.53 8.58 20.23
C SER A 247 -3.38 8.19 19.30
N THR A 248 -3.16 6.89 19.10
CA THR A 248 -2.15 6.41 18.14
C THR A 248 -2.53 6.77 16.70
N GLN A 249 -3.81 6.70 16.34
CA GLN A 249 -4.30 7.14 15.03
C GLN A 249 -4.08 8.64 14.79
N ALA A 250 -4.30 9.46 15.81
CA ALA A 250 -4.08 10.91 15.71
C ALA A 250 -2.61 11.23 15.40
N LEU A 251 -1.67 10.60 16.11
CA LEU A 251 -0.23 10.74 15.84
C LEU A 251 0.13 10.26 14.43
N TYR A 252 -0.48 9.17 13.98
CA TYR A 252 -0.27 8.63 12.63
C TYR A 252 -0.75 9.59 11.55
N ILE A 253 -1.95 10.17 11.72
CA ILE A 253 -2.51 11.16 10.79
C ILE A 253 -1.65 12.43 10.78
N GLU A 254 -1.20 12.90 11.94
CA GLU A 254 -0.34 14.08 12.06
C GLU A 254 0.96 13.88 11.25
N GLU A 255 1.66 12.77 11.44
CA GLU A 255 2.88 12.51 10.70
C GLU A 255 2.63 12.33 9.19
N LEU A 256 1.52 11.69 8.80
CA LEU A 256 1.13 11.58 7.40
C LEU A 256 0.87 12.93 6.77
N MET A 257 0.20 13.84 7.48
CA MET A 257 -0.03 15.23 7.04
C MET A 257 1.26 16.03 6.98
N ASN A 258 2.20 15.79 7.89
CA ASN A 258 3.53 16.42 7.87
C ASN A 258 4.31 16.03 6.61
N ILE A 259 4.32 14.74 6.25
CA ILE A 259 4.91 14.26 5.00
C ILE A 259 4.25 14.96 3.81
N TYR A 260 2.92 14.92 3.74
CA TYR A 260 2.21 15.54 2.62
C TYR A 260 2.53 17.03 2.48
N ASN A 261 2.41 17.80 3.56
CA ASN A 261 2.63 19.24 3.54
C ASN A 261 4.08 19.62 3.20
N LYS A 262 5.06 18.80 3.62
CA LYS A 262 6.47 19.02 3.31
C LYS A 262 6.78 18.86 1.83
N TYR A 263 6.11 17.93 1.14
CA TYR A 263 6.49 17.51 -0.21
C TYR A 263 5.48 17.85 -1.30
N LYS A 264 4.25 18.28 -0.96
CA LYS A 264 3.19 18.55 -1.93
C LYS A 264 3.56 19.58 -2.99
N ASP A 265 4.32 20.61 -2.63
CA ASP A 265 4.73 21.67 -3.57
C ASP A 265 5.93 21.27 -4.43
N ILE A 266 6.54 20.12 -4.13
CA ILE A 266 7.64 19.54 -4.92
C ILE A 266 7.07 18.48 -5.87
N TYR A 267 6.25 17.56 -5.36
CA TYR A 267 5.85 16.35 -6.08
C TYR A 267 4.39 16.32 -6.54
N ALA A 268 3.55 17.28 -6.10
CA ALA A 268 2.15 17.40 -6.49
C ALA A 268 1.80 18.86 -6.85
N LYS A 269 2.60 19.47 -7.72
CA LYS A 269 2.42 20.89 -8.13
C LYS A 269 1.07 21.12 -8.81
N ASP A 270 0.62 20.16 -9.60
CA ASP A 270 -0.60 20.24 -10.39
C ASP A 270 -1.81 19.64 -9.66
N ARG A 271 -1.73 19.48 -8.32
CA ARG A 271 -2.85 18.97 -7.51
C ARG A 271 -4.09 19.85 -7.63
N LYS A 272 -5.24 19.22 -7.73
CA LYS A 272 -6.54 19.90 -7.79
C LYS A 272 -7.04 20.31 -6.40
N GLN A 273 -6.67 19.53 -5.38
CA GLN A 273 -7.00 19.79 -3.97
C GLN A 273 -5.91 19.22 -3.05
N ASP A 274 -5.82 19.74 -1.85
CA ASP A 274 -4.97 19.20 -0.81
C ASP A 274 -5.53 17.88 -0.25
N LEU A 275 -4.67 17.10 0.40
CA LEU A 275 -5.03 15.84 1.04
C LEU A 275 -6.18 16.01 2.02
N GLN A 276 -7.18 15.13 1.94
CA GLN A 276 -8.33 15.09 2.84
C GLN A 276 -8.50 13.71 3.46
N ILE A 277 -8.84 13.67 4.75
CA ILE A 277 -9.27 12.45 5.44
C ILE A 277 -10.80 12.42 5.41
N VAL A 278 -11.37 11.66 4.49
CA VAL A 278 -12.82 11.72 4.16
C VAL A 278 -13.70 10.69 4.90
N ALA A 279 -13.13 9.59 5.47
CA ALA A 279 -13.89 8.57 6.22
C ALA A 279 -13.00 7.79 7.20
#